data_484b82b7f22839d24aa750db2eb02904
#
_entry.id   484b82b7f22839d24aa750db2eb02904
#
_cell.length_a   1.000
_cell.length_b   1.000
_cell.length_c   1.000
_cell.angle_alpha   90.00
_cell.angle_beta   90.00
_cell.angle_gamma   90.00
#
_symmetry.space_group_name_H-M   'P 1'
#
loop_
_entity.id
_entity.type
_entity.pdbx_description
1 polymer ?
#
loop_
_entity_poly.entity_id
_entity_poly.type
_entity_poly.pdbx_seq_one_letter_code
_entity_poly.pdbx_strand_id
1 'polypeptide(L)'
;MFTLKNGDGMVWPDGKRIAVMVTFDFDAELLRKSVIGKRTIGFSDTSRGQYGPDEGLKRCLDMLERQQLKTTFFVPGRIAELYADKVQQIADAGHELAYHGYLHEASVDMPAAEERENMAKSEALLEKISGRKVVGYRGPLDLLPNCAMQLMAERGYLYGSTLKDCDWAYVHEDYPLVELPTEPTLDDFSWFYFSYADEATITCSYPVDYVYDIWKDNFDELANEGDKIFVLKLHPQLIGRTSRVRMLERFIAYMKANGAWLASCEDVARYVKEFYAKRAEGGEA
;
A
#
# COMPACT_ATOMS: atom_id res chain seq x y z
N MET A 1 -22.91 2.17 8.00
CA MET A 1 -22.83 0.72 7.69
C MET A 1 -22.42 0.67 6.24
N PHE A 2 -21.26 0.14 5.91
CA PHE A 2 -20.81 0.12 4.52
C PHE A 2 -21.59 -0.98 3.80
N THR A 3 -22.38 -0.61 2.80
CA THR A 3 -23.04 -1.60 1.95
C THR A 3 -22.07 -1.96 0.84
N LEU A 4 -21.60 -3.20 0.86
CA LEU A 4 -20.68 -3.71 -0.14
C LEU A 4 -21.46 -3.88 -1.46
N LYS A 5 -21.04 -3.16 -2.51
CA LYS A 5 -21.45 -3.55 -3.85
C LYS A 5 -20.68 -4.82 -4.20
N ASN A 6 -21.37 -5.92 -4.38
CA ASN A 6 -20.78 -7.20 -4.69
C ASN A 6 -19.87 -7.10 -5.92
N GLY A 7 -18.67 -7.66 -5.81
CA GLY A 7 -17.72 -7.75 -6.92
C GLY A 7 -18.16 -8.68 -8.06
N ASP A 8 -19.39 -9.13 -8.02
CA ASP A 8 -19.96 -10.16 -8.88
C ASP A 8 -19.69 -9.92 -10.36
N GLY A 9 -18.82 -10.73 -10.91
CA GLY A 9 -18.56 -10.78 -12.34
C GLY A 9 -17.53 -9.78 -12.86
N MET A 10 -16.69 -9.18 -11.99
CA MET A 10 -15.58 -8.35 -12.48
C MET A 10 -14.58 -9.22 -13.24
N VAL A 11 -14.32 -8.86 -14.49
CA VAL A 11 -13.34 -9.53 -15.34
C VAL A 11 -12.14 -8.61 -15.47
N TRP A 12 -10.97 -9.09 -15.06
CA TRP A 12 -9.73 -8.33 -15.17
C TRP A 12 -9.22 -8.23 -16.62
N PRO A 13 -8.40 -7.22 -16.96
CA PRO A 13 -7.86 -7.04 -18.32
C PRO A 13 -7.22 -8.33 -18.86
N ASP A 14 -7.35 -8.55 -20.17
CA ASP A 14 -6.76 -9.67 -20.91
C ASP A 14 -7.12 -11.07 -20.36
N GLY A 15 -8.28 -11.19 -19.70
CA GLY A 15 -8.74 -12.44 -19.11
C GLY A 15 -7.91 -12.90 -17.92
N LYS A 16 -7.24 -11.97 -17.25
CA LYS A 16 -6.49 -12.26 -16.01
C LYS A 16 -7.43 -12.69 -14.89
N ARG A 17 -6.92 -13.53 -14.01
CA ARG A 17 -7.70 -14.19 -12.95
C ARG A 17 -7.87 -13.32 -11.71
N ILE A 18 -6.86 -12.48 -11.41
CA ILE A 18 -6.78 -11.69 -10.19
C ILE A 18 -5.98 -10.41 -10.46
N ALA A 19 -6.38 -9.28 -9.87
CA ALA A 19 -5.57 -8.08 -9.87
C ALA A 19 -4.61 -8.07 -8.68
N VAL A 20 -3.34 -7.79 -8.93
CA VAL A 20 -2.28 -7.81 -7.93
C VAL A 20 -1.60 -6.46 -7.84
N MET A 21 -1.59 -5.89 -6.65
CA MET A 21 -0.88 -4.67 -6.33
C MET A 21 0.26 -5.00 -5.35
N VAL A 22 1.50 -4.90 -5.85
CA VAL A 22 2.70 -5.00 -5.02
C VAL A 22 3.01 -3.60 -4.54
N THR A 23 2.67 -3.24 -3.31
CA THR A 23 2.76 -1.87 -2.80
C THR A 23 3.86 -1.71 -1.76
N PHE A 24 4.37 -0.48 -1.64
CA PHE A 24 5.41 -0.16 -0.67
C PHE A 24 4.99 1.04 0.19
N ASP A 25 5.05 0.86 1.52
CA ASP A 25 4.91 1.92 2.50
C ASP A 25 6.32 2.41 2.84
N PHE A 26 6.66 3.62 2.37
CA PHE A 26 8.02 4.18 2.48
C PHE A 26 8.17 5.06 3.71
N ASP A 27 8.06 4.42 4.89
CA ASP A 27 7.98 5.10 6.19
C ASP A 27 9.32 5.42 6.81
N ALA A 28 10.38 4.72 6.39
CA ALA A 28 11.70 4.84 6.99
C ALA A 28 11.64 4.74 8.55
N GLU A 29 12.22 5.71 9.27
CA GLU A 29 12.23 5.74 10.74
C GLU A 29 10.86 6.09 11.36
N LEU A 30 9.90 6.62 10.60
CA LEU A 30 8.59 6.99 11.14
C LEU A 30 7.76 5.77 11.55
N LEU A 31 7.88 4.64 10.85
CA LEU A 31 7.24 3.39 11.24
C LEU A 31 7.56 3.03 12.69
N ARG A 32 8.85 3.05 13.04
CA ARG A 32 9.28 2.73 14.41
C ARG A 32 8.73 3.72 15.42
N LYS A 33 8.73 5.02 15.08
CA LYS A 33 8.19 6.08 15.93
C LYS A 33 6.71 5.86 16.23
N SER A 34 5.93 5.50 15.25
CA SER A 34 4.49 5.24 15.41
C SER A 34 4.23 4.01 16.28
N VAL A 35 4.98 2.92 16.08
CA VAL A 35 4.83 1.66 16.84
C VAL A 35 5.18 1.83 18.32
N ILE A 36 6.27 2.55 18.65
CA ILE A 36 6.70 2.72 20.06
C ILE A 36 6.03 3.88 20.79
N GLY A 37 5.25 4.69 20.10
CA GLY A 37 4.47 5.77 20.69
C GLY A 37 5.33 6.80 21.43
N LYS A 38 5.07 6.97 22.74
CA LYS A 38 5.73 8.00 23.58
C LYS A 38 7.15 7.67 24.03
N ARG A 39 7.66 6.46 23.75
CA ARG A 39 9.01 6.08 24.15
C ARG A 39 10.06 6.88 23.38
N THR A 40 11.20 7.13 24.02
CA THR A 40 12.34 7.76 23.37
C THR A 40 12.91 6.85 22.28
N ILE A 41 13.09 7.39 21.08
CA ILE A 41 13.71 6.71 19.96
C ILE A 41 15.23 6.81 20.11
N GLY A 42 15.91 5.68 20.15
CA GLY A 42 17.37 5.60 20.21
C GLY A 42 18.00 5.44 18.82
N PHE A 43 19.33 5.52 18.77
CA PHE A 43 20.10 5.32 17.52
C PHE A 43 19.80 3.97 16.85
N SER A 44 19.63 2.91 17.63
CA SER A 44 19.29 1.58 17.08
C SER A 44 17.93 1.57 16.38
N ASP A 45 16.95 2.25 16.94
CA ASP A 45 15.60 2.36 16.35
C ASP A 45 15.66 3.16 15.03
N THR A 46 16.34 4.32 15.08
CA THR A 46 16.52 5.17 13.90
C THR A 46 17.25 4.44 12.77
N SER A 47 18.36 3.77 13.08
CA SER A 47 19.17 3.04 12.08
C SER A 47 18.41 1.93 11.38
N ARG A 48 17.45 1.29 12.05
CA ARG A 48 16.58 0.28 11.41
C ARG A 48 15.70 0.88 10.34
N GLY A 49 15.13 2.05 10.62
CA GLY A 49 14.31 2.77 9.65
C GLY A 49 15.13 3.31 8.48
N GLN A 50 16.30 3.89 8.78
CA GLN A 50 17.23 4.42 7.77
C GLN A 50 17.73 3.37 6.77
N TYR A 51 17.73 2.09 7.14
CA TYR A 51 18.02 1.03 6.17
C TYR A 51 17.07 1.08 4.95
N GLY A 52 15.84 1.54 5.12
CA GLY A 52 14.88 1.70 4.03
C GLY A 52 15.41 2.62 2.92
N PRO A 53 15.62 3.92 3.19
CA PRO A 53 16.13 4.86 2.20
C PRO A 53 17.58 4.60 1.77
N ASP A 54 18.43 4.06 2.65
CA ASP A 54 19.87 3.89 2.36
C ASP A 54 20.15 2.67 1.47
N GLU A 55 19.54 1.52 1.78
CA GLU A 55 19.84 0.24 1.13
C GLU A 55 18.59 -0.43 0.53
N GLY A 56 17.50 -0.47 1.32
CA GLY A 56 16.31 -1.25 0.99
C GLY A 56 15.62 -0.77 -0.28
N LEU A 57 15.43 0.54 -0.40
CA LEU A 57 14.77 1.16 -1.55
C LEU A 57 15.50 0.84 -2.85
N LYS A 58 16.83 1.00 -2.87
CA LYS A 58 17.61 0.68 -4.09
C LYS A 58 17.38 -0.76 -4.54
N ARG A 59 17.43 -1.72 -3.61
CA ARG A 59 17.20 -3.14 -3.94
C ARG A 59 15.79 -3.40 -4.44
N CYS A 60 14.79 -2.73 -3.86
CA CYS A 60 13.40 -2.83 -4.33
C CYS A 60 13.26 -2.25 -5.74
N LEU A 61 13.80 -1.05 -6.00
CA LEU A 61 13.74 -0.44 -7.33
C LEU A 61 14.47 -1.25 -8.39
N ASP A 62 15.69 -1.74 -8.11
CA ASP A 62 16.45 -2.61 -9.01
C ASP A 62 15.66 -3.90 -9.33
N MET A 63 14.96 -4.48 -8.37
CA MET A 63 14.11 -5.66 -8.55
C MET A 63 12.87 -5.33 -9.38
N LEU A 64 12.18 -4.23 -9.10
CA LEU A 64 11.00 -3.77 -9.86
C LEU A 64 11.37 -3.48 -11.33
N GLU A 65 12.54 -2.89 -11.58
CA GLU A 65 13.06 -2.66 -12.94
C GLU A 65 13.29 -3.98 -13.67
N ARG A 66 13.99 -4.95 -13.06
CA ARG A 66 14.18 -6.30 -13.66
C ARG A 66 12.86 -6.99 -13.95
N GLN A 67 11.88 -6.79 -13.09
CA GLN A 67 10.54 -7.34 -13.25
C GLN A 67 9.66 -6.50 -14.21
N GLN A 68 10.13 -5.36 -14.71
CA GLN A 68 9.35 -4.45 -15.55
C GLN A 68 7.99 -4.11 -14.93
N LEU A 69 7.97 -3.90 -13.60
CA LEU A 69 6.76 -3.66 -12.83
C LEU A 69 6.72 -2.21 -12.36
N LYS A 70 5.64 -1.49 -12.69
CA LYS A 70 5.29 -0.23 -12.06
C LYS A 70 4.30 -0.50 -10.94
N THR A 71 4.42 0.26 -9.84
CA THR A 71 3.67 0.00 -8.63
C THR A 71 3.43 1.28 -7.84
N THR A 72 2.81 1.16 -6.68
CA THR A 72 2.47 2.29 -5.81
C THR A 72 3.37 2.32 -4.58
N PHE A 73 3.89 3.51 -4.28
CA PHE A 73 4.56 3.84 -3.02
C PHE A 73 3.69 4.80 -2.22
N PHE A 74 3.29 4.38 -1.04
CA PHE A 74 2.63 5.22 -0.05
C PHE A 74 3.70 5.91 0.78
N VAL A 75 3.73 7.24 0.76
CA VAL A 75 4.83 8.04 1.30
C VAL A 75 4.31 9.06 2.30
N PRO A 76 4.74 9.02 3.57
CA PRO A 76 4.46 10.08 4.52
C PRO A 76 5.06 11.41 4.07
N GLY A 77 4.33 12.53 4.25
CA GLY A 77 4.81 13.84 3.83
C GLY A 77 6.16 14.22 4.44
N ARG A 78 6.40 13.85 5.69
CA ARG A 78 7.70 14.08 6.36
C ARG A 78 8.84 13.29 5.73
N ILE A 79 8.57 12.11 5.20
CA ILE A 79 9.58 11.32 4.48
C ILE A 79 9.91 11.99 3.14
N ALA A 80 8.92 12.54 2.45
CA ALA A 80 9.17 13.33 1.24
C ALA A 80 10.02 14.60 1.50
N GLU A 81 9.95 15.19 2.71
CA GLU A 81 10.86 16.27 3.11
C GLU A 81 12.27 15.77 3.42
N LEU A 82 12.40 14.71 4.20
CA LEU A 82 13.69 14.20 4.69
C LEU A 82 14.52 13.52 3.60
N TYR A 83 13.85 12.80 2.70
CA TYR A 83 14.44 11.95 1.67
C TYR A 83 13.91 12.31 0.27
N ALA A 84 13.83 13.62 -0.03
CA ALA A 84 13.29 14.10 -1.30
C ALA A 84 13.99 13.49 -2.53
N ASP A 85 15.30 13.26 -2.46
CA ASP A 85 16.08 12.61 -3.51
C ASP A 85 15.68 11.14 -3.71
N LYS A 86 15.30 10.42 -2.64
CA LYS A 86 14.84 9.04 -2.70
C LYS A 86 13.42 8.94 -3.26
N VAL A 87 12.55 9.86 -2.83
CA VAL A 87 11.18 9.94 -3.37
C VAL A 87 11.21 10.35 -4.85
N GLN A 88 12.16 11.22 -5.25
CA GLN A 88 12.38 11.53 -6.67
C GLN A 88 12.81 10.29 -7.47
N GLN A 89 13.71 9.44 -6.94
CA GLN A 89 14.09 8.19 -7.60
C GLN A 89 12.90 7.25 -7.83
N ILE A 90 11.96 7.17 -6.87
CA ILE A 90 10.71 6.41 -7.02
C ILE A 90 9.88 6.97 -8.16
N ALA A 91 9.69 8.30 -8.21
CA ALA A 91 8.90 8.97 -9.24
C ALA A 91 9.56 8.85 -10.63
N ASP A 92 10.88 9.06 -10.74
CA ASP A 92 11.65 8.94 -11.99
C ASP A 92 11.62 7.51 -12.55
N ALA A 93 11.54 6.52 -11.67
CA ALA A 93 11.32 5.13 -12.06
C ALA A 93 9.89 4.87 -12.56
N GLY A 94 9.00 5.86 -12.52
CA GLY A 94 7.63 5.80 -13.03
C GLY A 94 6.64 5.09 -12.11
N HIS A 95 6.94 5.00 -10.82
CA HIS A 95 6.01 4.49 -9.82
C HIS A 95 5.03 5.57 -9.38
N GLU A 96 3.86 5.15 -8.91
CA GLU A 96 2.86 6.02 -8.30
C GLU A 96 3.31 6.44 -6.90
N LEU A 97 3.13 7.74 -6.57
CA LEU A 97 3.25 8.25 -5.20
C LEU A 97 1.85 8.51 -4.63
N ALA A 98 1.55 7.91 -3.48
CA ALA A 98 0.29 8.04 -2.77
C ALA A 98 0.51 8.55 -1.34
N TYR A 99 -0.53 9.10 -0.72
CA TYR A 99 -0.48 9.68 0.62
C TYR A 99 -0.49 8.62 1.72
N HIS A 100 0.32 8.85 2.79
CA HIS A 100 0.44 7.95 3.94
C HIS A 100 0.60 8.69 5.28
N GLY A 101 -0.27 9.68 5.51
CA GLY A 101 -0.10 10.61 6.64
C GLY A 101 1.03 11.62 6.42
N TYR A 102 1.20 12.56 7.36
CA TYR A 102 2.35 13.48 7.31
C TYR A 102 3.52 12.98 8.17
N LEU A 103 3.29 12.71 9.46
CA LEU A 103 4.26 12.10 10.38
C LEU A 103 4.02 10.60 10.60
N HIS A 104 3.27 9.95 9.71
CA HIS A 104 2.80 8.57 9.88
C HIS A 104 1.89 8.45 11.11
N GLU A 105 0.94 9.36 11.25
CA GLU A 105 0.01 9.44 12.37
C GLU A 105 -1.02 8.29 12.29
N ALA A 106 -1.06 7.46 13.31
CA ALA A 106 -2.01 6.37 13.44
C ALA A 106 -3.10 6.75 14.46
N SER A 107 -4.10 7.50 14.04
CA SER A 107 -5.18 7.98 14.92
C SER A 107 -6.53 7.99 14.22
N VAL A 108 -7.51 7.28 14.79
CA VAL A 108 -8.90 7.29 14.31
C VAL A 108 -9.63 8.59 14.68
N ASP A 109 -9.20 9.26 15.75
CA ASP A 109 -9.82 10.46 16.30
C ASP A 109 -9.10 11.75 15.90
N MET A 110 -8.30 11.72 14.81
CA MET A 110 -7.62 12.91 14.33
C MET A 110 -8.63 13.99 13.95
N PRO A 111 -8.46 15.26 14.42
CA PRO A 111 -9.33 16.35 14.04
C PRO A 111 -9.30 16.59 12.53
N ALA A 112 -10.47 16.82 11.90
CA ALA A 112 -10.57 17.02 10.46
C ALA A 112 -9.73 18.23 9.95
N ALA A 113 -9.54 19.27 10.77
CA ALA A 113 -8.69 20.41 10.41
C ALA A 113 -7.22 20.02 10.33
N GLU A 114 -6.75 19.19 11.26
CA GLU A 114 -5.38 18.69 11.29
C GLU A 114 -5.10 17.73 10.12
N GLU A 115 -6.01 16.77 9.87
CA GLU A 115 -5.85 15.87 8.73
C GLU A 115 -5.89 16.61 7.40
N ARG A 116 -6.75 17.61 7.26
CA ARG A 116 -6.81 18.48 6.06
C ARG A 116 -5.47 19.20 5.81
N GLU A 117 -4.82 19.69 6.86
CA GLU A 117 -3.51 20.35 6.78
C GLU A 117 -2.42 19.34 6.40
N ASN A 118 -2.42 18.16 7.05
CA ASN A 118 -1.50 17.06 6.77
C ASN A 118 -1.59 16.58 5.32
N MET A 119 -2.82 16.37 4.82
CA MET A 119 -3.06 16.01 3.42
C MET A 119 -2.53 17.11 2.48
N ALA A 120 -2.93 18.38 2.70
CA ALA A 120 -2.52 19.49 1.82
C ALA A 120 -0.99 19.66 1.75
N LYS A 121 -0.32 19.54 2.89
CA LYS A 121 1.14 19.64 2.99
C LYS A 121 1.84 18.47 2.29
N SER A 122 1.36 17.26 2.50
CA SER A 122 1.93 16.05 1.88
C SER A 122 1.71 16.04 0.36
N GLU A 123 0.52 16.39 -0.10
CA GLU A 123 0.21 16.51 -1.53
C GLU A 123 1.13 17.49 -2.21
N ALA A 124 1.30 18.72 -1.65
CA ALA A 124 2.16 19.73 -2.23
C ALA A 124 3.63 19.25 -2.42
N LEU A 125 4.12 18.41 -1.51
CA LEU A 125 5.45 17.81 -1.59
C LEU A 125 5.51 16.71 -2.66
N LEU A 126 4.59 15.76 -2.60
CA LEU A 126 4.56 14.59 -3.50
C LEU A 126 4.26 14.99 -4.95
N GLU A 127 3.32 15.92 -5.16
CA GLU A 127 2.99 16.45 -6.48
C GLU A 127 4.14 17.27 -7.07
N LYS A 128 4.86 18.04 -6.25
CA LYS A 128 6.05 18.77 -6.69
C LYS A 128 7.15 17.82 -7.17
N ILE A 129 7.34 16.68 -6.48
CA ILE A 129 8.34 15.67 -6.81
C ILE A 129 7.94 14.89 -8.06
N SER A 130 6.71 14.37 -8.11
CA SER A 130 6.27 13.48 -9.19
C SER A 130 5.76 14.21 -10.44
N GLY A 131 5.38 15.47 -10.32
CA GLY A 131 4.65 16.19 -11.37
C GLY A 131 3.23 15.68 -11.61
N ARG A 132 2.72 14.79 -10.75
CA ARG A 132 1.41 14.14 -10.87
C ARG A 132 0.56 14.39 -9.63
N LYS A 133 -0.76 14.46 -9.80
CA LYS A 133 -1.69 14.57 -8.68
C LYS A 133 -1.66 13.32 -7.80
N VAL A 134 -1.68 13.52 -6.48
CA VAL A 134 -1.89 12.44 -5.50
C VAL A 134 -3.36 12.04 -5.52
N VAL A 135 -3.64 10.76 -5.75
CA VAL A 135 -5.01 10.26 -5.90
C VAL A 135 -5.32 9.05 -5.01
N GLY A 136 -4.36 8.60 -4.23
CA GLY A 136 -4.50 7.45 -3.34
C GLY A 136 -4.10 7.74 -1.90
N TYR A 137 -4.74 7.05 -0.96
CA TYR A 137 -4.44 7.12 0.47
C TYR A 137 -4.42 5.74 1.11
N ARG A 138 -3.40 5.48 1.93
CA ARG A 138 -3.36 4.38 2.89
C ARG A 138 -3.14 4.94 4.29
N GLY A 139 -3.99 4.55 5.24
CA GLY A 139 -3.86 4.97 6.64
C GLY A 139 -2.66 4.30 7.32
N PRO A 140 -1.81 5.08 8.03
CA PRO A 140 -0.71 4.54 8.81
C PRO A 140 -1.16 3.49 9.83
N LEU A 141 -0.40 2.39 9.97
CA LEU A 141 -0.73 1.24 10.82
C LEU A 141 -2.15 0.68 10.60
N ASP A 142 -2.66 0.77 9.36
CA ASP A 142 -4.01 0.35 9.00
C ASP A 142 -5.13 1.07 9.78
N LEU A 143 -4.88 2.27 10.28
CA LEU A 143 -5.87 3.13 10.93
C LEU A 143 -6.26 4.27 10.01
N LEU A 144 -7.56 4.44 9.83
CA LEU A 144 -8.11 5.52 9.00
C LEU A 144 -8.80 6.54 9.92
N PRO A 145 -8.43 7.83 9.89
CA PRO A 145 -9.16 8.86 10.62
C PRO A 145 -10.65 8.88 10.23
N ASN A 146 -11.54 9.06 11.20
CA ASN A 146 -12.99 9.10 10.95
C ASN A 146 -13.40 10.16 9.92
N CYS A 147 -12.62 11.23 9.77
CA CYS A 147 -12.84 12.28 8.77
C CYS A 147 -12.24 11.98 7.38
N ALA A 148 -11.44 10.94 7.24
CA ALA A 148 -10.62 10.73 6.05
C ALA A 148 -11.45 10.53 4.78
N MET A 149 -12.51 9.71 4.81
CA MET A 149 -13.35 9.44 3.64
C MET A 149 -13.95 10.72 3.05
N GLN A 150 -14.48 11.58 3.92
CA GLN A 150 -15.02 12.87 3.50
C GLN A 150 -13.93 13.76 2.89
N LEU A 151 -12.76 13.86 3.56
CA LEU A 151 -11.65 14.68 3.10
C LEU A 151 -11.09 14.19 1.76
N MET A 152 -10.94 12.87 1.59
CA MET A 152 -10.54 12.27 0.33
C MET A 152 -11.49 12.63 -0.81
N ALA A 153 -12.80 12.51 -0.57
CA ALA A 153 -13.82 12.87 -1.55
C ALA A 153 -13.78 14.36 -1.93
N GLU A 154 -13.70 15.26 -0.93
CA GLU A 154 -13.57 16.71 -1.13
C GLU A 154 -12.33 17.10 -1.94
N ARG A 155 -11.23 16.39 -1.78
CA ARG A 155 -9.95 16.63 -2.47
C ARG A 155 -9.83 15.90 -3.81
N GLY A 156 -10.82 15.07 -4.14
CA GLY A 156 -10.89 14.34 -5.41
C GLY A 156 -9.89 13.19 -5.50
N TYR A 157 -9.68 12.51 -4.38
CA TYR A 157 -8.97 11.23 -4.39
C TYR A 157 -9.75 10.19 -5.20
N LEU A 158 -9.05 9.21 -5.71
CA LEU A 158 -9.62 8.12 -6.48
C LEU A 158 -9.91 6.90 -5.59
N TYR A 159 -8.98 6.59 -4.66
CA TYR A 159 -9.05 5.36 -3.87
C TYR A 159 -8.48 5.48 -2.46
N GLY A 160 -8.99 4.59 -1.58
CA GLY A 160 -8.38 4.16 -0.32
C GLY A 160 -7.83 2.74 -0.42
N SER A 161 -6.86 2.41 0.45
CA SER A 161 -6.32 1.05 0.58
C SER A 161 -5.98 0.76 2.05
N THR A 162 -7.03 0.69 2.88
CA THR A 162 -6.88 0.59 4.35
C THR A 162 -7.86 -0.40 4.97
N LEU A 163 -9.09 -0.49 4.44
CA LEU A 163 -10.12 -1.35 5.00
C LEU A 163 -9.82 -2.84 4.77
N LYS A 164 -10.50 -3.72 5.51
CA LYS A 164 -10.19 -5.15 5.60
C LYS A 164 -11.46 -6.01 5.60
N ASP A 165 -12.49 -5.52 4.94
CA ASP A 165 -13.84 -6.07 5.03
C ASP A 165 -14.15 -7.11 3.94
N CYS A 166 -13.31 -7.20 2.89
CA CYS A 166 -13.49 -8.19 1.83
C CYS A 166 -12.23 -8.34 0.95
N ASP A 167 -12.27 -9.29 -0.01
CA ASP A 167 -11.16 -9.63 -0.90
C ASP A 167 -11.34 -9.10 -2.34
N TRP A 168 -12.27 -8.18 -2.57
CA TRP A 168 -12.51 -7.53 -3.87
C TRP A 168 -12.51 -6.02 -3.75
N ALA A 169 -12.17 -5.35 -4.84
CA ALA A 169 -12.24 -3.90 -4.92
C ALA A 169 -13.68 -3.43 -5.16
N TYR A 170 -14.09 -2.35 -4.51
CA TYR A 170 -15.43 -1.81 -4.60
C TYR A 170 -15.48 -0.28 -4.60
N VAL A 171 -16.61 0.30 -5.00
CA VAL A 171 -16.89 1.72 -4.88
C VAL A 171 -17.77 1.94 -3.66
N HIS A 172 -17.40 2.89 -2.79
CA HIS A 172 -18.22 3.25 -1.63
C HIS A 172 -19.57 3.83 -2.06
N GLU A 173 -20.62 3.51 -1.31
CA GLU A 173 -21.97 4.07 -1.59
C GLU A 173 -22.05 5.57 -1.33
N ASP A 174 -21.47 6.03 -0.22
CA ASP A 174 -21.57 7.40 0.25
C ASP A 174 -20.46 8.33 -0.32
N TYR A 175 -19.44 7.76 -0.96
CA TYR A 175 -18.29 8.50 -1.45
C TYR A 175 -17.85 8.02 -2.85
N PRO A 176 -17.43 8.93 -3.75
CA PRO A 176 -16.98 8.55 -5.09
C PRO A 176 -15.54 7.95 -5.07
N LEU A 177 -15.29 7.09 -4.11
CA LEU A 177 -13.98 6.49 -3.83
C LEU A 177 -14.02 4.98 -4.08
N VAL A 178 -12.94 4.45 -4.61
CA VAL A 178 -12.69 3.00 -4.68
C VAL A 178 -11.96 2.57 -3.41
N GLU A 179 -12.37 1.46 -2.81
CA GLU A 179 -11.56 0.80 -1.80
C GLU A 179 -10.81 -0.38 -2.42
N LEU A 180 -9.53 -0.48 -2.06
CA LEU A 180 -8.65 -1.60 -2.36
C LEU A 180 -8.29 -2.27 -1.01
N PRO A 181 -9.15 -3.17 -0.51
CA PRO A 181 -8.98 -3.74 0.81
C PRO A 181 -7.64 -4.44 0.99
N THR A 182 -7.15 -4.44 2.23
CA THR A 182 -5.88 -5.04 2.62
C THR A 182 -6.09 -6.19 3.58
N GLU A 183 -5.15 -7.10 3.61
CA GLU A 183 -5.14 -8.24 4.52
C GLU A 183 -3.83 -8.26 5.33
N PRO A 184 -3.88 -8.31 6.69
CA PRO A 184 -2.68 -8.19 7.52
C PRO A 184 -1.62 -9.27 7.30
N THR A 185 -1.99 -10.47 6.86
CA THR A 185 -1.01 -11.52 6.56
C THR A 185 -0.28 -11.32 5.22
N LEU A 186 -0.77 -10.39 4.40
CA LEU A 186 -0.10 -9.93 3.18
C LEU A 186 0.79 -8.69 3.41
N ASP A 187 1.13 -8.43 4.65
CA ASP A 187 2.01 -7.35 5.09
C ASP A 187 3.33 -7.92 5.61
N ASP A 188 4.46 -7.46 5.08
CA ASP A 188 5.78 -7.91 5.52
C ASP A 188 6.11 -7.52 6.97
N PHE A 189 5.41 -6.50 7.49
CA PHE A 189 5.49 -6.11 8.89
C PHE A 189 5.06 -7.26 9.82
N SER A 190 4.00 -7.97 9.49
CA SER A 190 3.48 -9.10 10.27
C SER A 190 4.48 -10.25 10.41
N TRP A 191 5.42 -10.38 9.47
CA TRP A 191 6.34 -11.51 9.40
C TRP A 191 7.79 -11.17 9.74
N PHE A 192 8.22 -9.94 9.47
CA PHE A 192 9.63 -9.56 9.51
C PHE A 192 9.97 -8.42 10.46
N TYR A 193 8.95 -7.80 11.09
CA TYR A 193 9.19 -6.80 12.10
C TYR A 193 9.53 -7.49 13.43
N PHE A 194 10.72 -7.16 13.95
CA PHE A 194 11.21 -7.73 15.20
C PHE A 194 11.53 -6.64 16.22
N SER A 195 11.04 -6.78 17.46
CA SER A 195 11.34 -5.86 18.55
C SER A 195 11.63 -6.60 19.85
N TYR A 196 12.70 -6.20 20.55
CA TYR A 196 13.07 -6.75 21.85
C TYR A 196 12.49 -6.00 23.05
N ALA A 197 11.94 -4.81 22.86
CA ALA A 197 12.05 -3.79 23.88
C ALA A 197 10.76 -3.28 24.47
N ASP A 198 9.59 -3.84 24.19
CA ASP A 198 8.33 -3.28 24.64
C ASP A 198 7.37 -4.31 25.22
N GLU A 199 6.49 -3.85 26.13
CA GLU A 199 5.39 -4.64 26.70
C GLU A 199 4.43 -5.19 25.66
N ALA A 200 4.42 -4.58 24.44
CA ALA A 200 3.81 -5.13 23.23
C ALA A 200 4.89 -5.75 22.33
N THR A 201 5.46 -6.85 22.78
CA THR A 201 6.53 -7.52 22.03
C THR A 201 5.97 -8.21 20.78
N ILE A 202 6.06 -7.55 19.64
CA ILE A 202 5.91 -8.21 18.34
C ILE A 202 7.25 -8.87 18.04
N THR A 203 7.35 -10.15 18.27
CA THR A 203 8.53 -10.95 17.90
C THR A 203 8.21 -11.74 16.65
N CYS A 204 8.52 -11.17 15.49
CA CYS A 204 8.38 -11.86 14.21
C CYS A 204 9.75 -11.90 13.52
N SER A 205 10.22 -13.07 13.23
CA SER A 205 11.34 -13.31 12.31
C SER A 205 11.15 -14.70 11.72
N TYR A 206 10.25 -14.78 10.76
CA TYR A 206 9.94 -16.04 10.11
C TYR A 206 10.91 -16.36 8.97
N PRO A 207 11.17 -17.64 8.68
CA PRO A 207 11.91 -18.03 7.49
C PRO A 207 11.24 -17.51 6.22
N VAL A 208 12.04 -17.04 5.28
CA VAL A 208 11.49 -16.42 4.05
C VAL A 208 10.65 -17.39 3.21
N ASP A 209 11.01 -18.67 3.18
CA ASP A 209 10.25 -19.67 2.43
C ASP A 209 8.90 -19.97 3.09
N TYR A 210 8.78 -19.89 4.43
CA TYR A 210 7.51 -20.00 5.13
C TYR A 210 6.55 -18.86 4.76
N VAL A 211 7.05 -17.63 4.70
CA VAL A 211 6.25 -16.47 4.28
C VAL A 211 5.88 -16.57 2.80
N TYR A 212 6.82 -17.04 1.97
CA TYR A 212 6.54 -17.31 0.56
C TYR A 212 5.39 -18.29 0.36
N ASP A 213 5.38 -19.40 1.09
CA ASP A 213 4.36 -20.43 0.98
C ASP A 213 2.99 -19.89 1.41
N ILE A 214 2.92 -19.12 2.51
CA ILE A 214 1.67 -18.48 2.96
C ILE A 214 1.13 -17.51 1.89
N TRP A 215 1.97 -16.64 1.36
CA TRP A 215 1.55 -15.68 0.35
C TRP A 215 1.12 -16.37 -0.94
N LYS A 216 1.84 -17.43 -1.31
CA LYS A 216 1.53 -18.23 -2.49
C LYS A 216 0.17 -18.93 -2.36
N ASP A 217 -0.10 -19.57 -1.22
CA ASP A 217 -1.36 -20.26 -1.00
C ASP A 217 -2.54 -19.29 -1.01
N ASN A 218 -2.40 -18.11 -0.36
CA ASN A 218 -3.42 -17.06 -0.44
C ASN A 218 -3.65 -16.59 -1.87
N PHE A 219 -2.58 -16.36 -2.65
CA PHE A 219 -2.70 -15.94 -4.04
C PHE A 219 -3.41 -17.01 -4.89
N ASP A 220 -3.06 -18.27 -4.73
CA ASP A 220 -3.63 -19.36 -5.52
C ASP A 220 -5.14 -19.51 -5.26
N GLU A 221 -5.56 -19.45 -4.00
CA GLU A 221 -6.98 -19.57 -3.65
C GLU A 221 -7.79 -18.35 -4.12
N LEU A 222 -7.33 -17.13 -3.90
CA LEU A 222 -8.00 -15.94 -4.40
C LEU A 222 -8.07 -15.91 -5.94
N ALA A 223 -7.02 -16.35 -6.62
CA ALA A 223 -7.02 -16.49 -8.07
C ALA A 223 -7.96 -17.59 -8.57
N ASN A 224 -8.21 -18.65 -7.77
CA ASN A 224 -9.17 -19.70 -8.10
C ASN A 224 -10.62 -19.22 -7.93
N GLU A 225 -10.91 -18.39 -6.95
CA GLU A 225 -12.22 -17.78 -6.78
C GLU A 225 -12.57 -16.82 -7.91
N GLY A 226 -11.57 -16.10 -8.47
CA GLY A 226 -11.76 -15.07 -9.50
C GLY A 226 -12.29 -13.76 -8.93
N ASP A 227 -12.36 -12.68 -9.73
CA ASP A 227 -12.82 -11.33 -9.37
C ASP A 227 -12.16 -10.69 -8.13
N LYS A 228 -11.15 -11.30 -7.56
CA LYS A 228 -10.47 -10.89 -6.34
C LYS A 228 -9.30 -9.95 -6.62
N ILE A 229 -8.84 -9.30 -5.55
CA ILE A 229 -7.60 -8.54 -5.55
C ILE A 229 -6.60 -9.15 -4.57
N PHE A 230 -5.32 -8.85 -4.79
CA PHE A 230 -4.23 -9.27 -3.92
C PHE A 230 -3.32 -8.07 -3.67
N VAL A 231 -3.33 -7.55 -2.46
CA VAL A 231 -2.56 -6.35 -2.09
C VAL A 231 -1.42 -6.74 -1.15
N LEU A 232 -0.18 -6.77 -1.68
CA LEU A 232 1.01 -6.89 -0.85
C LEU A 232 1.38 -5.52 -0.28
N LYS A 233 1.50 -5.43 1.04
CA LYS A 233 2.03 -4.26 1.77
C LYS A 233 3.46 -4.55 2.19
N LEU A 234 4.38 -3.76 1.70
CA LEU A 234 5.81 -4.00 1.87
C LEU A 234 6.51 -2.73 2.35
N HIS A 235 7.55 -2.90 3.16
CA HIS A 235 8.33 -1.79 3.68
C HIS A 235 9.79 -1.94 3.24
N PRO A 236 10.39 -0.99 2.53
CA PRO A 236 11.79 -1.10 2.07
C PRO A 236 12.79 -1.43 3.19
N GLN A 237 12.54 -0.97 4.42
CA GLN A 237 13.36 -1.31 5.60
C GLN A 237 13.20 -2.77 6.06
N LEU A 238 12.14 -3.47 5.65
CA LEU A 238 11.87 -4.88 5.98
C LEU A 238 12.10 -5.79 4.78
N ILE A 239 11.32 -5.66 3.73
CA ILE A 239 11.43 -6.51 2.52
C ILE A 239 12.73 -6.28 1.76
N GLY A 240 13.33 -5.08 1.84
CA GLY A 240 14.57 -4.70 1.16
C GLY A 240 15.84 -5.43 1.62
N ARG A 241 15.74 -6.37 2.57
CA ARG A 241 16.84 -7.26 2.95
C ARG A 241 17.10 -8.31 1.87
N THR A 242 18.37 -8.68 1.67
CA THR A 242 18.82 -9.47 0.51
C THR A 242 18.01 -10.74 0.23
N SER A 243 17.79 -11.59 1.24
CA SER A 243 17.02 -12.83 1.08
C SER A 243 15.55 -12.57 0.80
N ARG A 244 14.98 -11.50 1.41
CA ARG A 244 13.57 -11.15 1.28
C ARG A 244 13.24 -10.55 -0.09
N VAL A 245 14.09 -9.65 -0.62
CA VAL A 245 13.95 -9.14 -2.00
C VAL A 245 14.01 -10.28 -3.00
N ARG A 246 14.92 -11.24 -2.83
CA ARG A 246 15.00 -12.41 -3.71
C ARG A 246 13.75 -13.28 -3.62
N MET A 247 13.20 -13.46 -2.43
CA MET A 247 11.93 -14.18 -2.23
C MET A 247 10.79 -13.46 -2.94
N LEU A 248 10.68 -12.13 -2.76
CA LEU A 248 9.67 -11.30 -3.41
C LEU A 248 9.79 -11.37 -4.94
N GLU A 249 11.01 -11.32 -5.49
CA GLU A 249 11.24 -11.44 -6.93
C GLU A 249 10.74 -12.78 -7.50
N ARG A 250 11.01 -13.89 -6.78
CA ARG A 250 10.46 -15.22 -7.12
C ARG A 250 8.95 -15.23 -7.09
N PHE A 251 8.35 -14.58 -6.09
CA PHE A 251 6.90 -14.56 -5.94
C PHE A 251 6.22 -13.71 -7.02
N ILE A 252 6.77 -12.55 -7.38
CA ILE A 252 6.28 -11.74 -8.51
C ILE A 252 6.33 -12.55 -9.82
N ALA A 253 7.42 -13.25 -10.08
CA ALA A 253 7.54 -14.12 -11.26
C ALA A 253 6.49 -15.24 -11.26
N TYR A 254 6.23 -15.83 -10.10
CA TYR A 254 5.18 -16.84 -9.91
C TYR A 254 3.79 -16.28 -10.23
N MET A 255 3.41 -15.14 -9.66
CA MET A 255 2.11 -14.49 -9.90
C MET A 255 1.90 -14.14 -11.38
N LYS A 256 2.94 -13.61 -12.04
CA LYS A 256 2.90 -13.35 -13.50
C LYS A 256 2.58 -14.60 -14.31
N ALA A 257 3.23 -15.72 -13.99
CA ALA A 257 3.03 -17.00 -14.69
C ALA A 257 1.66 -17.62 -14.41
N ASN A 258 0.98 -17.24 -13.34
CA ASN A 258 -0.28 -17.83 -12.89
C ASN A 258 -1.49 -16.89 -13.02
N GLY A 259 -1.46 -15.99 -14.00
CA GLY A 259 -2.64 -15.24 -14.43
C GLY A 259 -2.90 -13.94 -13.69
N ALA A 260 -1.92 -13.40 -12.95
CA ALA A 260 -2.04 -12.10 -12.32
C ALA A 260 -2.02 -10.94 -13.33
N TRP A 261 -2.87 -9.96 -13.09
CA TRP A 261 -2.72 -8.61 -13.61
C TRP A 261 -1.97 -7.77 -12.57
N LEU A 262 -0.68 -7.59 -12.75
CA LEU A 262 0.12 -6.74 -11.86
C LEU A 262 0.02 -5.29 -12.32
N ALA A 263 -0.46 -4.42 -11.43
CA ALA A 263 -0.73 -3.02 -11.73
C ALA A 263 -0.49 -2.11 -10.51
N SER A 264 -0.47 -0.79 -10.72
CA SER A 264 -0.52 0.18 -9.62
C SER A 264 -1.91 0.22 -8.98
N CYS A 265 -2.01 0.75 -7.77
CA CYS A 265 -3.31 0.99 -7.13
C CYS A 265 -4.17 1.95 -7.95
N GLU A 266 -3.56 2.99 -8.54
CA GLU A 266 -4.27 3.93 -9.42
C GLU A 266 -4.88 3.22 -10.63
N ASP A 267 -4.13 2.33 -11.30
CA ASP A 267 -4.61 1.61 -12.48
C ASP A 267 -5.78 0.69 -12.14
N VAL A 268 -5.67 -0.07 -11.04
CA VAL A 268 -6.75 -0.94 -10.57
C VAL A 268 -7.97 -0.13 -10.18
N ALA A 269 -7.80 0.96 -9.43
CA ALA A 269 -8.91 1.80 -9.00
C ALA A 269 -9.63 2.47 -10.20
N ARG A 270 -8.91 2.91 -11.23
CA ARG A 270 -9.50 3.44 -12.47
C ARG A 270 -10.32 2.37 -13.17
N TYR A 271 -9.78 1.18 -13.32
CA TYR A 271 -10.46 0.05 -13.94
C TYR A 271 -11.76 -0.30 -13.19
N VAL A 272 -11.70 -0.41 -11.87
CA VAL A 272 -12.86 -0.68 -11.00
C VAL A 272 -13.92 0.40 -11.15
N LYS A 273 -13.53 1.67 -11.13
CA LYS A 273 -14.47 2.80 -11.29
C LYS A 273 -15.16 2.79 -12.63
N GLU A 274 -14.43 2.50 -13.71
CA GLU A 274 -15.01 2.37 -15.05
C GLU A 274 -15.95 1.16 -15.19
N PHE A 275 -15.60 0.03 -14.58
CA PHE A 275 -16.44 -1.16 -14.57
C PHE A 275 -17.80 -0.87 -13.92
N TYR A 276 -17.81 -0.25 -12.74
CA TYR A 276 -19.07 0.09 -12.06
C TYR A 276 -19.86 1.19 -12.78
N ALA A 277 -19.21 2.17 -13.41
CA ALA A 277 -19.87 3.19 -14.21
C ALA A 277 -20.62 2.58 -15.40
N LYS A 278 -19.95 1.71 -16.18
CA LYS A 278 -20.57 1.00 -17.31
C LYS A 278 -21.77 0.13 -16.91
N ARG A 279 -21.66 -0.54 -15.75
CA ARG A 279 -22.75 -1.38 -15.21
C ARG A 279 -23.95 -0.54 -14.77
N ALA A 280 -23.73 0.66 -14.24
CA ALA A 280 -24.79 1.59 -13.88
C ALA A 280 -25.52 2.17 -15.10
N GLU A 281 -24.80 2.40 -16.22
CA GLU A 281 -25.37 2.90 -17.49
C GLU A 281 -26.11 1.81 -18.28
N GLY A 282 -25.67 0.54 -18.16
CA GLY A 282 -26.20 -0.58 -18.95
C GLY A 282 -27.47 -1.22 -18.41
N GLY A 283 -28.01 -0.76 -17.25
CA GLY A 283 -29.21 -1.25 -16.59
C GLY A 283 -29.46 -2.74 -16.74
N GLU A 284 -29.17 -3.57 -15.73
CA GLU A 284 -29.51 -4.98 -15.60
C GLU A 284 -29.00 -5.93 -16.73
N ALA A 285 -28.00 -6.71 -16.40
CA ALA A 285 -27.89 -8.05 -16.99
C ALA A 285 -28.03 -9.10 -15.91
#